data_881f85545d9e395d9b6313801d9f554e
#
_entry.id   881f85545d9e395d9b6313801d9f554e
#
_cell.length_a   1.000
_cell.length_b   1.000
_cell.length_c   1.000
_cell.angle_alpha   90.00
_cell.angle_beta   90.00
_cell.angle_gamma   90.00
#
_symmetry.space_group_name_H-M   'P 1'
#
loop_
_entity.id
_entity.type
_entity.pdbx_description
1 polymer ?
#
loop_
_entity_poly.entity_id
_entity_poly.type
_entity_poly.pdbx_seq_one_letter_code
_entity_poly.pdbx_strand_id
1 'polypeptide(L)'
;MGVSWRGRFKGRFSRDTGQGDQVESGQTGRVIRTCDAIVLKAVPFSEGGVVVSFLSEHGERLSGVAKGVKKPTAKWVAAFEPLGMVRVSFFGKEQTEAKRVTRCELQFTPLTLGHLESSLVMACLADLFDRVARAGVEDDRLYRLLSACGRALKAHPDNALGILAYAEHWLLHCMGLLPHPRTCGRCGNESAPLVLFSPEQGWCCSACTPADPAESLPAGTREHLRRLRTEGADSAPGVDLADEAQGAVTALLRARLHQELGSGLKSYEVLWRSV
;
A
#
# COMPACT_ATOMS: atom_id res chain seq x y z
N MET A 1 -1.57 22.21 14.28
CA MET A 1 -1.10 21.51 15.50
C MET A 1 -0.68 20.10 15.09
N GLY A 2 0.64 19.83 15.06
CA GLY A 2 1.19 18.58 14.60
C GLY A 2 0.84 17.42 15.53
N VAL A 3 0.05 16.48 15.05
CA VAL A 3 -0.24 15.24 15.76
C VAL A 3 0.99 14.36 15.66
N SER A 4 1.66 14.15 16.81
CA SER A 4 2.80 13.26 16.95
C SER A 4 2.40 11.81 16.61
N TRP A 5 2.94 11.28 15.52
CA TRP A 5 2.68 9.96 14.96
C TRP A 5 3.50 8.83 15.62
N ARG A 6 4.27 9.13 16.67
CA ARG A 6 5.22 8.19 17.29
C ARG A 6 4.60 7.06 18.11
N GLY A 7 3.41 6.58 17.87
CA GLY A 7 2.88 5.61 18.81
C GLY A 7 1.80 4.64 18.40
N ARG A 8 1.36 4.53 17.14
CA ARG A 8 0.14 3.77 16.83
C ARG A 8 0.25 2.60 15.86
N PHE A 9 1.39 2.35 15.27
CA PHE A 9 1.64 1.04 14.67
C PHE A 9 2.17 0.11 15.77
N LYS A 10 1.27 -0.44 16.58
CA LYS A 10 1.58 -1.51 17.55
C LYS A 10 1.67 -2.88 16.85
N GLY A 11 2.41 -2.99 15.77
CA GLY A 11 3.09 -4.23 15.47
C GLY A 11 4.37 -4.22 16.29
N ARG A 12 4.63 -5.24 17.07
CA ARG A 12 5.88 -5.42 17.79
C ARG A 12 6.99 -5.62 16.75
N PHE A 13 7.46 -4.51 16.16
CA PHE A 13 8.73 -4.52 15.44
C PHE A 13 9.80 -4.67 16.50
N SER A 14 10.29 -5.90 16.70
CA SER A 14 11.64 -6.04 17.17
C SER A 14 12.48 -5.20 16.22
N ARG A 15 13.16 -4.20 16.76
CA ARG A 15 14.29 -3.60 16.10
C ARG A 15 15.37 -4.69 16.08
N ASP A 16 15.24 -5.62 15.15
CA ASP A 16 16.44 -6.23 14.60
C ASP A 16 17.14 -5.05 13.97
N THR A 17 18.24 -4.67 14.57
CA THR A 17 19.17 -3.67 14.08
C THR A 17 19.79 -4.22 12.81
N GLY A 18 18.97 -4.25 11.74
CA GLY A 18 19.37 -4.53 10.37
C GLY A 18 20.36 -3.44 9.99
N GLN A 19 21.49 -3.87 9.53
CA GLN A 19 22.55 -3.04 8.96
C GLN A 19 21.88 -2.02 8.01
N GLY A 20 21.93 -0.74 8.38
CA GLY A 20 21.41 0.36 7.57
C GLY A 20 22.04 0.36 6.17
N ASP A 21 21.51 1.17 5.28
CA ASP A 21 21.97 1.36 3.90
C ASP A 21 23.50 1.32 3.82
N GLN A 22 24.05 0.26 3.22
CA GLN A 22 25.49 0.14 3.02
C GLN A 22 25.83 0.76 1.67
N VAL A 23 26.50 1.90 1.70
CA VAL A 23 27.00 2.59 0.52
C VAL A 23 28.51 2.36 0.43
N GLU A 24 28.95 1.56 -0.52
CA GLU A 24 30.37 1.39 -0.84
C GLU A 24 30.73 2.24 -2.07
N SER A 25 31.55 3.27 -1.89
CA SER A 25 32.01 4.15 -2.98
C SER A 25 33.26 3.55 -3.65
N GLY A 26 33.12 3.16 -4.91
CA GLY A 26 34.26 2.81 -5.76
C GLY A 26 34.89 4.06 -6.41
N GLN A 27 36.22 4.00 -6.74
CA GLN A 27 37.02 5.10 -7.32
C GLN A 27 36.51 5.70 -8.63
N THR A 28 35.36 5.28 -9.18
CA THR A 28 34.80 5.72 -10.47
C THR A 28 33.46 6.45 -10.36
N GLY A 29 33.05 6.92 -9.18
CA GLY A 29 31.73 7.57 -8.97
C GLY A 29 30.54 6.60 -9.16
N ARG A 30 30.79 5.29 -9.12
CA ARG A 30 29.79 4.23 -9.11
C ARG A 30 29.64 3.72 -7.69
N VAL A 31 28.38 3.65 -7.22
CA VAL A 31 28.05 3.28 -5.85
C VAL A 31 27.26 1.98 -5.88
N ILE A 32 27.57 1.08 -4.95
CA ILE A 32 26.69 -0.05 -4.62
C ILE A 32 25.84 0.42 -3.44
N ARG A 33 24.52 0.44 -3.63
CA ARG A 33 23.54 0.67 -2.56
C ARG A 33 22.81 -0.65 -2.30
N THR A 34 22.77 -1.08 -1.05
CA THR A 34 22.02 -2.26 -0.61
C THR A 34 20.99 -1.81 0.41
N CYS A 35 19.73 -2.20 0.21
CA CYS A 35 18.63 -1.86 1.10
C CYS A 35 17.61 -3.00 1.18
N ASP A 36 16.77 -2.96 2.21
CA ASP A 36 15.57 -3.77 2.28
C ASP A 36 14.46 -3.07 1.48
N ALA A 37 13.71 -3.86 0.71
CA ALA A 37 12.69 -3.32 -0.18
C ALA A 37 11.53 -4.31 -0.38
N ILE A 38 10.40 -3.78 -0.85
CA ILE A 38 9.24 -4.56 -1.26
C ILE A 38 9.10 -4.45 -2.77
N VAL A 39 8.94 -5.57 -3.46
CA VAL A 39 8.71 -5.60 -4.91
C VAL A 39 7.31 -5.07 -5.22
N LEU A 40 7.24 -4.06 -6.08
CA LEU A 40 5.98 -3.48 -6.54
C LEU A 40 5.59 -4.03 -7.92
N LYS A 41 6.55 -4.06 -8.85
CA LYS A 41 6.27 -4.46 -10.23
C LYS A 41 7.51 -5.03 -10.89
N ALA A 42 7.31 -6.06 -11.71
CA ALA A 42 8.34 -6.61 -12.57
C ALA A 42 7.82 -6.70 -14.01
N VAL A 43 8.51 -6.04 -14.95
CA VAL A 43 8.11 -5.97 -16.36
C VAL A 43 9.23 -6.52 -17.22
N PRO A 44 8.94 -7.46 -18.14
CA PRO A 44 9.93 -7.96 -19.10
C PRO A 44 10.59 -6.80 -19.89
N PHE A 45 11.91 -6.84 -19.96
CA PHE A 45 12.72 -5.86 -20.69
C PHE A 45 13.80 -6.59 -21.50
N SER A 46 13.81 -6.43 -22.79
CA SER A 46 14.75 -7.08 -23.71
C SER A 46 14.84 -8.61 -23.57
N GLU A 47 15.71 -9.26 -24.32
CA GLU A 47 15.93 -10.72 -24.23
C GLU A 47 16.56 -11.11 -22.88
N GLY A 48 15.72 -11.64 -21.98
CA GLY A 48 16.13 -12.20 -20.70
C GLY A 48 16.35 -11.20 -19.54
N GLY A 49 15.98 -9.93 -19.70
CA GLY A 49 15.99 -8.93 -18.65
C GLY A 49 14.60 -8.60 -18.11
N VAL A 50 14.55 -7.99 -16.92
CA VAL A 50 13.33 -7.49 -16.26
C VAL A 50 13.64 -6.12 -15.65
N VAL A 51 12.74 -5.16 -15.85
CA VAL A 51 12.73 -3.91 -15.06
C VAL A 51 11.86 -4.15 -13.84
N VAL A 52 12.40 -3.87 -12.67
CA VAL A 52 11.70 -4.06 -11.40
C VAL A 52 11.59 -2.74 -10.66
N SER A 53 10.38 -2.45 -10.19
CA SER A 53 10.08 -1.37 -9.25
C SER A 53 10.06 -1.92 -7.83
N PHE A 54 10.61 -1.16 -6.89
CA PHE A 54 10.67 -1.50 -5.48
C PHE A 54 10.24 -0.30 -4.64
N LEU A 55 9.67 -0.59 -3.47
CA LEU A 55 9.52 0.36 -2.37
C LEU A 55 10.62 0.09 -1.35
N SER A 56 11.55 1.02 -1.18
CA SER A 56 12.65 0.89 -0.20
C SER A 56 12.14 0.99 1.23
N GLU A 57 12.91 0.55 2.20
CA GLU A 57 12.62 0.70 3.64
C GLU A 57 12.40 2.16 4.09
N HIS A 58 12.91 3.12 3.31
CA HIS A 58 12.67 4.55 3.53
C HIS A 58 11.42 5.08 2.81
N GLY A 59 10.68 4.21 2.08
CA GLY A 59 9.46 4.58 1.36
C GLY A 59 9.70 5.23 0.00
N GLU A 60 10.94 5.29 -0.46
CA GLU A 60 11.31 5.77 -1.79
C GLU A 60 11.02 4.70 -2.85
N ARG A 61 10.49 5.12 -4.01
CA ARG A 61 10.38 4.24 -5.18
C ARG A 61 11.71 4.11 -5.89
N LEU A 62 12.24 2.90 -5.96
CA LEU A 62 13.45 2.56 -6.68
C LEU A 62 13.14 1.77 -7.94
N SER A 63 13.92 1.98 -9.01
CA SER A 63 13.84 1.20 -10.24
C SER A 63 15.17 0.53 -10.56
N GLY A 64 15.14 -0.72 -10.98
CA GLY A 64 16.33 -1.45 -11.35
C GLY A 64 16.13 -2.40 -12.52
N VAL A 65 17.20 -2.60 -13.31
CA VAL A 65 17.23 -3.58 -14.40
C VAL A 65 17.98 -4.81 -13.92
N ALA A 66 17.29 -5.95 -13.86
CA ALA A 66 17.87 -7.26 -13.60
C ALA A 66 18.07 -8.01 -14.91
N LYS A 67 19.31 -8.44 -15.20
CA LYS A 67 19.65 -9.19 -16.42
C LYS A 67 19.75 -10.69 -16.14
N GLY A 68 19.39 -11.51 -17.14
CA GLY A 68 19.53 -12.97 -17.06
C GLY A 68 18.47 -13.67 -16.20
N VAL A 69 17.36 -13.03 -15.91
CA VAL A 69 16.27 -13.54 -15.07
C VAL A 69 15.56 -14.75 -15.70
N LYS A 70 15.50 -14.82 -17.03
CA LYS A 70 14.85 -15.92 -17.77
C LYS A 70 15.65 -17.22 -17.85
N LYS A 71 16.86 -17.27 -17.32
CA LYS A 71 17.62 -18.53 -17.28
C LYS A 71 16.98 -19.46 -16.24
N PRO A 72 16.85 -20.79 -16.54
CA PRO A 72 16.26 -21.74 -15.58
C PRO A 72 17.00 -21.81 -14.24
N THR A 73 18.26 -21.39 -14.24
CA THR A 73 19.12 -21.28 -13.04
C THR A 73 19.08 -19.91 -12.35
N ALA A 74 18.20 -19.02 -12.81
CA ALA A 74 18.14 -17.67 -12.24
C ALA A 74 17.54 -17.72 -10.83
N LYS A 75 18.36 -17.39 -9.84
CA LYS A 75 18.02 -17.31 -8.41
C LYS A 75 16.97 -16.23 -8.07
N TRP A 76 16.46 -15.51 -9.07
CA TRP A 76 15.72 -14.27 -8.91
C TRP A 76 14.22 -14.38 -9.24
N VAL A 77 13.76 -15.47 -9.88
CA VAL A 77 12.38 -15.56 -10.39
C VAL A 77 11.37 -15.42 -9.25
N ALA A 78 11.59 -16.15 -8.16
CA ALA A 78 10.73 -16.06 -6.98
C ALA A 78 10.90 -14.74 -6.19
N ALA A 79 12.01 -14.03 -6.40
CA ALA A 79 12.28 -12.78 -5.68
C ALA A 79 11.52 -11.58 -6.25
N PHE A 80 10.99 -11.67 -7.49
CA PHE A 80 10.31 -10.56 -8.15
C PHE A 80 8.77 -10.70 -8.16
N GLU A 81 8.23 -11.57 -7.32
CA GLU A 81 6.79 -11.63 -7.09
C GLU A 81 6.30 -10.36 -6.38
N PRO A 82 5.11 -9.84 -6.74
CA PRO A 82 4.52 -8.69 -6.06
C PRO A 82 4.47 -8.88 -4.56
N LEU A 83 4.76 -7.81 -3.81
CA LEU A 83 4.86 -7.77 -2.36
C LEU A 83 5.96 -8.68 -1.75
N GLY A 84 6.82 -9.31 -2.55
CA GLY A 84 8.01 -9.98 -2.05
C GLY A 84 8.90 -8.99 -1.30
N MET A 85 9.22 -9.27 -0.04
CA MET A 85 10.18 -8.49 0.74
C MET A 85 11.58 -9.04 0.45
N VAL A 86 12.46 -8.19 0.00
CA VAL A 86 13.76 -8.57 -0.52
C VAL A 86 14.87 -7.69 0.06
N ARG A 87 16.07 -8.26 0.14
CA ARG A 87 17.30 -7.48 0.27
C ARG A 87 17.90 -7.32 -1.13
N VAL A 88 17.98 -6.08 -1.60
CA VAL A 88 18.37 -5.78 -2.98
C VAL A 88 19.60 -4.89 -3.04
N SER A 89 20.54 -5.21 -3.95
CA SER A 89 21.75 -4.41 -4.20
C SER A 89 21.69 -3.82 -5.62
N PHE A 90 21.90 -2.52 -5.71
CA PHE A 90 21.94 -1.74 -6.94
C PHE A 90 23.36 -1.30 -7.23
N PHE A 91 23.73 -1.30 -8.50
CA PHE A 91 24.99 -0.75 -9.00
C PHE A 91 24.70 0.27 -10.07
N GLY A 92 25.28 1.47 -9.93
CA GLY A 92 25.14 2.53 -10.91
C GLY A 92 25.52 3.89 -10.36
N LYS A 93 25.34 4.93 -11.18
CA LYS A 93 25.47 6.31 -10.74
C LYS A 93 24.20 6.71 -9.99
N GLU A 94 24.36 7.55 -8.99
CA GLU A 94 23.26 7.99 -8.11
C GLU A 94 22.12 8.67 -8.88
N GLN A 95 22.43 9.37 -9.95
CA GLN A 95 21.51 10.14 -10.81
C GLN A 95 20.81 9.31 -11.90
N THR A 96 21.04 8.00 -11.98
CA THR A 96 20.45 7.17 -13.04
C THR A 96 19.07 6.66 -12.59
N GLU A 97 18.03 6.91 -13.40
CA GLU A 97 16.65 6.50 -13.12
C GLU A 97 16.48 4.98 -12.92
N ALA A 98 17.19 4.17 -13.70
CA ALA A 98 17.17 2.70 -13.59
C ALA A 98 18.58 2.17 -13.35
N LYS A 99 18.86 1.76 -12.12
CA LYS A 99 20.14 1.18 -11.71
C LYS A 99 20.20 -0.32 -12.06
N ARG A 100 21.40 -0.87 -12.22
CA ARG A 100 21.55 -2.32 -12.43
C ARG A 100 21.35 -3.05 -11.10
N VAL A 101 20.40 -3.98 -11.03
CA VAL A 101 20.26 -4.91 -9.91
C VAL A 101 21.38 -5.95 -10.01
N THR A 102 22.19 -6.07 -8.96
CA THR A 102 23.33 -7.00 -8.90
C THR A 102 23.06 -8.19 -7.97
N ARG A 103 22.23 -7.99 -6.95
CA ARG A 103 21.80 -9.01 -6.00
C ARG A 103 20.36 -8.75 -5.59
N CYS A 104 19.58 -9.81 -5.42
CA CYS A 104 18.24 -9.74 -4.86
C CYS A 104 17.96 -11.04 -4.12
N GLU A 105 17.71 -10.96 -2.84
CA GLU A 105 17.46 -12.10 -1.97
C GLU A 105 16.06 -11.97 -1.37
N LEU A 106 15.21 -12.95 -1.64
CA LEU A 106 13.88 -13.03 -1.06
C LEU A 106 14.01 -13.33 0.44
N GLN A 107 13.45 -12.47 1.27
CA GLN A 107 13.38 -12.63 2.72
C GLN A 107 12.02 -13.14 3.18
N PHE A 108 10.95 -12.66 2.50
CA PHE A 108 9.58 -13.03 2.83
C PHE A 108 8.68 -12.87 1.60
N THR A 109 7.68 -13.76 1.47
CA THR A 109 6.61 -13.63 0.47
C THR A 109 5.24 -13.82 1.13
N PRO A 110 4.27 -12.94 0.88
CA PRO A 110 2.89 -13.11 1.33
C PRO A 110 2.14 -14.17 0.51
N LEU A 111 2.67 -14.60 -0.63
CA LEU A 111 2.00 -15.56 -1.51
C LEU A 111 1.57 -16.82 -0.76
N THR A 112 0.29 -17.15 -0.87
CA THR A 112 -0.31 -18.37 -0.32
C THR A 112 -1.05 -19.09 -1.44
N LEU A 113 -0.64 -20.32 -1.72
CA LEU A 113 -1.26 -21.12 -2.78
C LEU A 113 -2.70 -21.47 -2.43
N GLY A 114 -3.58 -21.46 -3.42
CA GLY A 114 -5.00 -21.78 -3.26
C GLY A 114 -5.90 -20.60 -2.86
N HIS A 115 -5.36 -19.42 -2.57
CA HIS A 115 -6.12 -18.22 -2.21
C HIS A 115 -6.08 -17.18 -3.33
N LEU A 116 -6.98 -17.31 -4.31
CA LEU A 116 -7.03 -16.42 -5.48
C LEU A 116 -7.26 -14.96 -5.07
N GLU A 117 -8.22 -14.69 -4.19
CA GLU A 117 -8.54 -13.33 -3.74
C GLU A 117 -7.32 -12.66 -3.08
N SER A 118 -6.61 -13.37 -2.22
CA SER A 118 -5.38 -12.86 -1.61
C SER A 118 -4.32 -12.51 -2.66
N SER A 119 -4.17 -13.33 -3.71
CA SER A 119 -3.24 -13.06 -4.81
C SER A 119 -3.65 -11.83 -5.63
N LEU A 120 -4.95 -11.63 -5.87
CA LEU A 120 -5.47 -10.44 -6.54
C LEU A 120 -5.29 -9.19 -5.69
N VAL A 121 -5.51 -9.28 -4.38
CA VAL A 121 -5.27 -8.17 -3.44
C VAL A 121 -3.79 -7.81 -3.37
N MET A 122 -2.88 -8.80 -3.41
CA MET A 122 -1.44 -8.53 -3.53
C MET A 122 -1.12 -7.67 -4.76
N ALA A 123 -1.70 -8.00 -5.91
CA ALA A 123 -1.52 -7.23 -7.13
C ALA A 123 -2.10 -5.82 -7.02
N CYS A 124 -3.26 -5.66 -6.38
CA CYS A 124 -3.87 -4.35 -6.11
C CYS A 124 -2.98 -3.48 -5.23
N LEU A 125 -2.48 -4.02 -4.12
CA LEU A 125 -1.58 -3.31 -3.21
C LEU A 125 -0.29 -2.89 -3.93
N ALA A 126 0.31 -3.78 -4.71
CA ALA A 126 1.52 -3.48 -5.46
C ALA A 126 1.30 -2.34 -6.47
N ASP A 127 0.19 -2.38 -7.24
CA ASP A 127 -0.18 -1.32 -8.19
C ASP A 127 -0.42 0.03 -7.49
N LEU A 128 -1.13 0.04 -6.35
CA LEU A 128 -1.39 1.24 -5.58
C LEU A 128 -0.09 1.91 -5.12
N PHE A 129 0.77 1.13 -4.49
CA PHE A 129 2.01 1.67 -3.94
C PHE A 129 3.01 2.06 -5.03
N ASP A 130 3.04 1.38 -6.18
CA ASP A 130 3.86 1.80 -7.35
C ASP A 130 3.45 3.18 -7.89
N ARG A 131 2.16 3.54 -7.76
CA ARG A 131 1.64 4.85 -8.18
C ARG A 131 1.86 5.96 -7.16
N VAL A 132 1.76 5.64 -5.88
CA VAL A 132 1.87 6.64 -4.80
C VAL A 132 3.32 6.93 -4.44
N ALA A 133 4.18 5.92 -4.39
CA ALA A 133 5.59 6.08 -4.09
C ALA A 133 6.31 6.82 -5.22
N ARG A 134 7.19 7.75 -4.87
CA ARG A 134 7.93 8.60 -5.80
C ARG A 134 9.43 8.39 -5.64
N ALA A 135 10.16 8.50 -6.75
CA ALA A 135 11.61 8.51 -6.72
C ALA A 135 12.12 9.79 -6.02
N GLY A 136 13.12 9.64 -5.15
CA GLY A 136 13.71 10.76 -4.41
C GLY A 136 12.85 11.33 -3.29
N VAL A 137 11.70 10.71 -2.98
CA VAL A 137 10.83 11.14 -1.87
C VAL A 137 10.75 10.00 -0.86
N GLU A 138 11.24 10.24 0.35
CA GLU A 138 11.22 9.28 1.44
C GLU A 138 9.97 9.48 2.30
N ASP A 139 9.18 8.41 2.45
CA ASP A 139 8.08 8.31 3.40
C ASP A 139 8.00 6.88 3.96
N ASP A 140 8.69 6.63 5.04
CA ASP A 140 8.78 5.30 5.68
C ASP A 140 7.42 4.73 6.11
N ARG A 141 6.38 5.58 6.20
CA ARG A 141 5.01 5.15 6.47
C ARG A 141 4.49 4.21 5.38
N LEU A 142 4.86 4.47 4.12
CA LEU A 142 4.46 3.64 2.98
C LEU A 142 5.04 2.23 3.10
N TYR A 143 6.34 2.13 3.38
CA TYR A 143 6.99 0.83 3.56
C TYR A 143 6.40 0.04 4.73
N ARG A 144 6.22 0.70 5.88
CA ARG A 144 5.64 0.08 7.07
C ARG A 144 4.21 -0.40 6.82
N LEU A 145 3.40 0.40 6.15
CA LEU A 145 2.02 0.04 5.81
C LEU A 145 1.98 -1.18 4.90
N LEU A 146 2.73 -1.14 3.78
CA LEU A 146 2.75 -2.24 2.82
C LEU A 146 3.33 -3.53 3.42
N SER A 147 4.39 -3.41 4.23
CA SER A 147 4.98 -4.54 4.95
C SER A 147 3.99 -5.18 5.92
N ALA A 148 3.24 -4.38 6.69
CA ALA A 148 2.21 -4.88 7.59
C ALA A 148 1.10 -5.61 6.84
N CYS A 149 0.60 -5.03 5.74
CA CYS A 149 -0.42 -5.67 4.89
C CYS A 149 0.07 -6.98 4.27
N GLY A 150 1.32 -7.04 3.78
CA GLY A 150 1.89 -8.27 3.24
C GLY A 150 1.99 -9.38 4.29
N ARG A 151 2.38 -9.07 5.52
CA ARG A 151 2.41 -10.04 6.64
C ARG A 151 1.01 -10.48 7.03
N ALA A 152 0.06 -9.56 7.10
CA ALA A 152 -1.33 -9.86 7.40
C ALA A 152 -1.97 -10.78 6.34
N LEU A 153 -1.72 -10.55 5.05
CA LEU A 153 -2.17 -11.43 3.96
C LEU A 153 -1.62 -12.86 4.10
N LYS A 154 -0.36 -12.99 4.56
CA LYS A 154 0.22 -14.32 4.80
C LYS A 154 -0.44 -15.04 5.96
N ALA A 155 -0.75 -14.31 7.04
CA ALA A 155 -1.37 -14.86 8.24
C ALA A 155 -2.88 -15.14 8.06
N HIS A 156 -3.57 -14.27 7.31
CA HIS A 156 -5.01 -14.26 7.16
C HIS A 156 -5.43 -14.11 5.69
N PRO A 157 -5.11 -15.07 4.81
CA PRO A 157 -5.38 -14.96 3.37
C PRO A 157 -6.89 -14.88 3.05
N ASP A 158 -7.75 -15.38 3.92
CA ASP A 158 -9.22 -15.33 3.78
C ASP A 158 -9.80 -13.96 4.14
N ASN A 159 -9.01 -13.06 4.75
CA ASN A 159 -9.40 -11.68 5.05
C ASN A 159 -8.78 -10.67 4.09
N ALA A 160 -8.56 -11.05 2.84
CA ALA A 160 -7.81 -10.23 1.88
C ALA A 160 -8.48 -8.89 1.61
N LEU A 161 -9.82 -8.85 1.43
CA LEU A 161 -10.56 -7.60 1.20
C LEU A 161 -10.51 -6.66 2.42
N GLY A 162 -10.56 -7.19 3.64
CA GLY A 162 -10.40 -6.39 4.85
C GLY A 162 -9.02 -5.74 4.93
N ILE A 163 -7.96 -6.48 4.57
CA ILE A 163 -6.60 -5.98 4.53
C ILE A 163 -6.43 -4.93 3.42
N LEU A 164 -7.09 -5.11 2.26
CA LEU A 164 -7.11 -4.11 1.19
C LEU A 164 -7.77 -2.81 1.67
N ALA A 165 -8.98 -2.90 2.25
CA ALA A 165 -9.69 -1.74 2.79
C ALA A 165 -8.87 -1.00 3.87
N TYR A 166 -8.17 -1.75 4.72
CA TYR A 166 -7.22 -1.19 5.70
C TYR A 166 -6.09 -0.41 5.01
N ALA A 167 -5.47 -0.99 3.98
CA ALA A 167 -4.39 -0.33 3.24
C ALA A 167 -4.89 0.94 2.53
N GLU A 168 -6.04 0.88 1.86
CA GLU A 168 -6.68 2.00 1.18
C GLU A 168 -6.99 3.15 2.14
N HIS A 169 -7.59 2.82 3.29
CA HIS A 169 -7.88 3.80 4.34
C HIS A 169 -6.62 4.55 4.80
N TRP A 170 -5.58 3.81 5.14
CA TRP A 170 -4.35 4.41 5.64
C TRP A 170 -3.56 5.13 4.56
N LEU A 171 -3.59 4.64 3.32
CA LEU A 171 -2.94 5.31 2.19
C LEU A 171 -3.58 6.66 1.91
N LEU A 172 -4.92 6.73 1.81
CA LEU A 172 -5.66 7.98 1.66
C LEU A 172 -5.40 8.94 2.82
N HIS A 173 -5.29 8.40 4.04
CA HIS A 173 -4.97 9.21 5.20
C HIS A 173 -3.54 9.76 5.15
N CYS A 174 -2.55 8.96 4.75
CA CYS A 174 -1.16 9.42 4.54
C CYS A 174 -1.06 10.51 3.47
N MET A 175 -1.89 10.41 2.42
CA MET A 175 -1.99 11.42 1.37
C MET A 175 -2.77 12.68 1.79
N GLY A 176 -3.41 12.69 2.96
CA GLY A 176 -4.24 13.81 3.43
C GLY A 176 -5.62 13.89 2.77
N LEU A 177 -6.05 12.84 2.06
CA LEU A 177 -7.27 12.81 1.25
C LEU A 177 -8.50 12.29 2.00
N LEU A 178 -8.30 11.64 3.14
CA LEU A 178 -9.38 11.12 3.97
C LEU A 178 -9.13 11.48 5.44
N PRO A 179 -9.68 12.60 5.92
CA PRO A 179 -9.61 12.97 7.33
C PRO A 179 -10.42 12.00 8.19
N HIS A 180 -10.09 11.93 9.47
CA HIS A 180 -10.84 11.07 10.38
C HIS A 180 -12.28 11.56 10.59
N PRO A 181 -13.27 10.63 10.62
CA PRO A 181 -14.68 10.97 10.83
C PRO A 181 -14.96 11.30 12.30
N ARG A 182 -14.37 12.35 12.84
CA ARG A 182 -14.57 12.78 14.22
C ARG A 182 -15.66 13.84 14.33
N THR A 183 -15.53 14.88 13.51
CA THR A 183 -16.34 16.08 13.56
C THR A 183 -16.95 16.37 12.20
N CYS A 184 -18.10 17.01 12.19
CA CYS A 184 -18.62 17.59 10.98
C CYS A 184 -17.71 18.72 10.50
N GLY A 185 -17.19 18.65 9.28
CA GLY A 185 -16.31 19.67 8.70
C GLY A 185 -17.00 21.02 8.51
N ARG A 186 -18.35 21.04 8.48
CA ARG A 186 -19.13 22.26 8.26
C ARG A 186 -19.53 22.98 9.56
N CYS A 187 -19.98 22.24 10.60
CA CYS A 187 -20.45 22.84 11.85
C CYS A 187 -19.61 22.48 13.09
N GLY A 188 -18.61 21.62 12.94
CA GLY A 188 -17.74 21.22 14.05
C GLY A 188 -18.37 20.24 15.06
N ASN A 189 -19.64 19.82 14.86
CA ASN A 189 -20.32 18.94 15.80
C ASN A 189 -19.65 17.54 15.82
N GLU A 190 -19.25 17.10 17.01
CA GLU A 190 -18.61 15.79 17.22
C GLU A 190 -19.60 14.66 17.48
N SER A 191 -20.80 15.00 17.96
CA SER A 191 -21.81 14.03 18.40
C SER A 191 -22.81 13.66 17.30
N ALA A 192 -22.92 14.50 16.25
CA ALA A 192 -23.87 14.26 15.19
C ALA A 192 -23.46 13.08 14.28
N PRO A 193 -24.41 12.27 13.81
CA PRO A 193 -24.13 11.25 12.80
C PRO A 193 -23.54 11.89 11.54
N LEU A 194 -22.41 11.37 11.08
CA LEU A 194 -21.79 11.78 9.83
C LEU A 194 -22.39 10.93 8.72
N VAL A 195 -23.01 11.58 7.76
CA VAL A 195 -23.83 10.92 6.71
C VAL A 195 -23.29 11.10 5.31
N LEU A 196 -22.34 12.03 5.11
CA LEU A 196 -21.75 12.30 3.80
C LEU A 196 -20.26 12.61 3.96
N PHE A 197 -19.47 12.24 2.96
CA PHE A 197 -18.10 12.71 2.78
C PHE A 197 -17.96 13.47 1.47
N SER A 198 -17.47 14.70 1.54
CA SER A 198 -17.09 15.51 0.38
C SER A 198 -15.61 15.88 0.44
N PRO A 199 -14.90 15.88 -0.70
CA PRO A 199 -13.48 16.31 -0.74
C PRO A 199 -13.25 17.71 -0.20
N GLU A 200 -14.19 18.64 -0.47
CA GLU A 200 -14.06 20.06 -0.12
C GLU A 200 -14.44 20.33 1.34
N GLN A 201 -15.40 19.61 1.88
CA GLN A 201 -15.96 19.86 3.22
C GLN A 201 -15.58 18.79 4.24
N GLY A 202 -15.02 17.66 3.80
CA GLY A 202 -14.76 16.52 4.66
C GLY A 202 -16.06 15.80 5.06
N TRP A 203 -16.10 15.29 6.28
CA TRP A 203 -17.26 14.59 6.83
C TRP A 203 -18.35 15.58 7.23
N CYS A 204 -19.58 15.36 6.78
CA CYS A 204 -20.72 16.20 7.08
C CYS A 204 -21.82 15.46 7.84
N CYS A 205 -22.44 16.11 8.80
CA CYS A 205 -23.59 15.58 9.54
C CYS A 205 -24.90 15.81 8.77
N SER A 206 -25.95 15.08 9.16
CA SER A 206 -27.29 15.16 8.58
C SER A 206 -27.89 16.59 8.59
N ALA A 207 -27.59 17.39 9.62
CA ALA A 207 -28.06 18.77 9.70
C ALA A 207 -27.36 19.73 8.71
N CYS A 208 -26.16 19.37 8.25
CA CYS A 208 -25.37 20.20 7.32
C CYS A 208 -25.39 19.72 5.88
N THR A 209 -25.91 18.53 5.65
CA THR A 209 -26.00 17.92 4.32
C THR A 209 -27.36 18.23 3.70
N PRO A 210 -27.43 18.72 2.45
CA PRO A 210 -28.69 18.76 1.73
C PRO A 210 -29.27 17.33 1.66
N ALA A 211 -30.52 17.19 2.01
CA ALA A 211 -31.15 15.91 2.23
C ALA A 211 -31.48 15.19 0.90
N ASP A 212 -30.48 14.63 0.24
CA ASP A 212 -30.71 13.49 -0.65
C ASP A 212 -30.39 12.19 0.10
N PRO A 213 -31.42 11.41 0.47
CA PRO A 213 -31.20 10.13 1.16
C PRO A 213 -30.34 9.15 0.36
N ALA A 214 -30.29 9.29 -0.98
CA ALA A 214 -29.53 8.39 -1.85
C ALA A 214 -28.01 8.61 -1.76
N GLU A 215 -27.56 9.77 -1.27
CA GLU A 215 -26.14 10.07 -1.08
C GLU A 215 -25.68 9.88 0.36
N SER A 216 -26.58 9.55 1.27
CA SER A 216 -26.26 9.36 2.68
C SER A 216 -25.52 8.05 2.93
N LEU A 217 -24.45 8.12 3.72
CA LEU A 217 -23.74 6.92 4.15
C LEU A 217 -24.59 6.10 5.13
N PRO A 218 -24.64 4.76 4.97
CA PRO A 218 -25.41 3.88 5.84
C PRO A 218 -24.99 3.97 7.29
N ALA A 219 -25.92 3.62 8.20
CA ALA A 219 -25.60 3.45 9.61
C ALA A 219 -24.50 2.38 9.78
N GLY A 220 -23.54 2.64 10.68
CA GLY A 220 -22.39 1.73 10.87
C GLY A 220 -21.13 2.13 10.10
N THR A 221 -21.24 2.92 9.02
CA THR A 221 -20.08 3.39 8.22
C THR A 221 -18.99 4.03 9.08
N ARG A 222 -19.39 4.92 10.03
CA ARG A 222 -18.46 5.59 10.95
C ARG A 222 -17.72 4.58 11.84
N GLU A 223 -18.43 3.58 12.34
CA GLU A 223 -17.83 2.55 13.21
C GLU A 223 -16.88 1.67 12.41
N HIS A 224 -17.20 1.29 11.17
CA HIS A 224 -16.31 0.52 10.33
C HIS A 224 -15.02 1.31 10.01
N LEU A 225 -15.12 2.58 9.65
CA LEU A 225 -13.97 3.47 9.47
C LEU A 225 -13.15 3.65 10.76
N ARG A 226 -13.82 3.71 11.92
CA ARG A 226 -13.15 3.75 13.21
C ARG A 226 -12.34 2.47 13.46
N ARG A 227 -12.88 1.32 13.14
CA ARG A 227 -12.20 0.02 13.25
C ARG A 227 -10.98 -0.06 12.33
N LEU A 228 -11.10 0.30 11.05
CA LEU A 228 -9.97 0.39 10.12
C LEU A 228 -8.83 1.27 10.64
N ARG A 229 -9.16 2.26 11.45
CA ARG A 229 -8.18 3.16 12.06
C ARG A 229 -7.53 2.61 13.32
N THR A 230 -8.30 1.92 14.17
CA THR A 230 -7.86 1.54 15.54
C THR A 230 -7.27 0.15 15.60
N GLU A 231 -7.66 -0.72 14.69
CA GLU A 231 -7.16 -2.09 14.56
C GLU A 231 -5.89 -2.11 13.72
N GLY A 232 -5.06 -3.14 13.88
CA GLY A 232 -3.86 -3.34 13.06
C GLY A 232 -4.19 -4.07 11.77
N ALA A 233 -3.22 -4.19 10.85
CA ALA A 233 -3.40 -4.95 9.63
C ALA A 233 -3.76 -6.42 9.89
N ASP A 234 -3.15 -7.04 10.92
CA ASP A 234 -3.40 -8.45 11.32
C ASP A 234 -4.80 -8.67 11.89
N SER A 235 -5.44 -7.61 12.38
CA SER A 235 -6.79 -7.62 12.94
C SER A 235 -7.73 -6.70 12.16
N ALA A 236 -7.39 -6.41 10.91
CA ALA A 236 -8.23 -5.59 10.04
C ALA A 236 -9.65 -6.16 10.00
N PRO A 237 -10.68 -5.31 10.14
CA PRO A 237 -12.06 -5.78 10.08
C PRO A 237 -12.31 -6.42 8.71
N GLY A 238 -12.94 -7.59 8.71
CA GLY A 238 -13.36 -8.24 7.47
C GLY A 238 -14.31 -7.35 6.69
N VAL A 239 -14.38 -7.55 5.40
CA VAL A 239 -15.31 -6.86 4.51
C VAL A 239 -16.32 -7.85 3.97
N ASP A 240 -17.58 -7.69 4.39
CA ASP A 240 -18.73 -8.30 3.75
C ASP A 240 -19.38 -7.26 2.83
N LEU A 241 -19.30 -7.49 1.53
CA LEU A 241 -19.85 -6.56 0.53
C LEU A 241 -21.38 -6.56 0.51
N ALA A 242 -22.04 -7.56 1.12
CA ALA A 242 -23.48 -7.58 1.32
C ALA A 242 -23.93 -6.74 2.53
N ASP A 243 -23.02 -6.43 3.46
CA ASP A 243 -23.27 -5.46 4.52
C ASP A 243 -23.23 -4.05 3.95
N GLU A 244 -24.31 -3.31 4.12
CA GLU A 244 -24.49 -1.99 3.51
C GLU A 244 -23.41 -0.97 3.93
N ALA A 245 -23.04 -0.96 5.21
CA ALA A 245 -22.03 -0.04 5.74
C ALA A 245 -20.62 -0.37 5.24
N GLN A 246 -20.26 -1.66 5.20
CA GLN A 246 -18.95 -2.12 4.75
C GLN A 246 -18.79 -1.94 3.25
N GLY A 247 -19.83 -2.26 2.48
CA GLY A 247 -19.89 -2.02 1.04
C GLY A 247 -19.73 -0.53 0.70
N ALA A 248 -20.44 0.35 1.43
CA ALA A 248 -20.34 1.81 1.25
C ALA A 248 -18.92 2.33 1.58
N VAL A 249 -18.28 1.85 2.65
CA VAL A 249 -16.89 2.22 2.97
C VAL A 249 -15.95 1.78 1.86
N THR A 250 -16.05 0.55 1.41
CA THR A 250 -15.21 0.01 0.33
C THR A 250 -15.38 0.82 -0.97
N ALA A 251 -16.63 1.14 -1.33
CA ALA A 251 -16.92 1.98 -2.50
C ALA A 251 -16.33 3.39 -2.36
N LEU A 252 -16.46 4.01 -1.18
CA LEU A 252 -15.93 5.33 -0.89
C LEU A 252 -14.38 5.35 -1.01
N LEU A 253 -13.69 4.42 -0.36
CA LEU A 253 -12.22 4.36 -0.39
C LEU A 253 -11.72 4.18 -1.83
N ARG A 254 -12.32 3.26 -2.57
CA ARG A 254 -12.00 3.01 -3.97
C ARG A 254 -12.27 4.23 -4.86
N ALA A 255 -13.44 4.88 -4.72
CA ALA A 255 -13.77 6.07 -5.50
C ALA A 255 -12.77 7.20 -5.27
N ARG A 256 -12.37 7.42 -4.01
CA ARG A 256 -11.36 8.43 -3.66
C ARG A 256 -9.99 8.10 -4.27
N LEU A 257 -9.54 6.86 -4.21
CA LEU A 257 -8.28 6.44 -4.84
C LEU A 257 -8.33 6.62 -6.36
N HIS A 258 -9.42 6.23 -7.02
CA HIS A 258 -9.58 6.42 -8.46
C HIS A 258 -9.59 7.90 -8.87
N GLN A 259 -10.21 8.77 -8.08
CA GLN A 259 -10.22 10.21 -8.32
C GLN A 259 -8.81 10.81 -8.29
N GLU A 260 -7.97 10.39 -7.35
CA GLU A 260 -6.62 10.94 -7.15
C GLU A 260 -5.56 10.29 -8.05
N LEU A 261 -5.64 8.98 -8.25
CA LEU A 261 -4.64 8.22 -8.99
C LEU A 261 -4.98 8.04 -10.48
N GLY A 262 -6.18 8.45 -10.88
CA GLY A 262 -6.68 8.28 -12.24
C GLY A 262 -7.19 6.86 -12.52
N SER A 263 -7.83 6.68 -13.68
CA SER A 263 -8.25 5.38 -14.19
C SER A 263 -7.04 4.55 -14.62
N GLY A 264 -7.12 3.22 -14.54
CA GLY A 264 -6.11 2.30 -15.07
C GLY A 264 -5.37 1.49 -14.00
N LEU A 265 -5.94 1.33 -12.81
CA LEU A 265 -5.56 0.30 -11.85
C LEU A 265 -6.12 -1.04 -12.36
N LYS A 266 -5.40 -1.66 -13.31
CA LYS A 266 -5.87 -2.91 -13.96
C LYS A 266 -6.08 -4.05 -12.98
N SER A 267 -5.27 -4.14 -11.95
CA SER A 267 -5.39 -5.10 -10.85
C SER A 267 -6.73 -4.97 -10.14
N TYR A 268 -7.22 -3.75 -9.93
CA TYR A 268 -8.55 -3.50 -9.34
C TYR A 268 -9.68 -3.95 -10.25
N GLU A 269 -9.57 -3.70 -11.56
CA GLU A 269 -10.59 -4.17 -12.50
C GLU A 269 -10.72 -5.70 -12.48
N VAL A 270 -9.59 -6.41 -12.37
CA VAL A 270 -9.58 -7.88 -12.28
C VAL A 270 -10.18 -8.34 -10.96
N LEU A 271 -9.77 -7.77 -9.83
CA LEU A 271 -10.30 -8.12 -8.50
C LEU A 271 -11.83 -7.96 -8.47
N TRP A 272 -12.34 -6.78 -8.84
CA TRP A 272 -13.78 -6.46 -8.73
C TRP A 272 -14.68 -7.13 -9.78
N ARG A 273 -14.09 -7.85 -10.76
CA ARG A 273 -14.83 -8.77 -11.62
C ARG A 273 -14.86 -10.20 -11.07
N SER A 274 -14.02 -10.50 -10.09
CA SER A 274 -13.82 -11.84 -9.55
C SER A 274 -14.48 -12.08 -8.20
N VAL A 275 -14.85 -11.01 -7.50
CA VAL A 275 -15.61 -10.95 -6.26
C VAL A 275 -16.99 -10.31 -6.51
#